data_9c22c96467e57ec25b82ecdd681e199f
#
_entry.id   9c22c96467e57ec25b82ecdd681e199f
#
_cell.length_a   1.000
_cell.length_b   1.000
_cell.length_c   1.000
_cell.angle_alpha   90.00
_cell.angle_beta   90.00
_cell.angle_gamma   90.00
#
_symmetry.space_group_name_H-M   'P 1'
#
loop_
_entity.id
_entity.type
_entity.pdbx_description
1 polymer ?
#
loop_
_entity_poly.entity_id
_entity_poly.type
_entity_poly.pdbx_seq_one_letter_code
_entity_poly.pdbx_strand_id
1 'polypeptide(L)'
;KAEIIMHKGIIFDMDGVLADTEGYYTARRLEYLGRMGYSWQDDADFTGSNEKALWEIMVPHDPELRQELKLGYRAYRKLHPVPFQELLDPQVKPLFQSLKNQGLKIGIASSSDPKAIAALVQVAEVGELVDSQISGEQCKAHKPDPEIYLRSLEALGLTAGETLAVEDSPTGILSAKRAELTVLALRPRHGELLDQSAADIVISQLMDVVNHIQK
;
A
#
# COMPACT_ATOMS: atom_id res chain seq x y z
N LYS A 1 8.67 23.75 26.48
CA LYS A 1 9.56 22.63 26.13
C LYS A 1 8.77 21.79 25.16
N ALA A 2 9.22 21.64 23.92
CA ALA A 2 8.65 20.68 23.01
C ALA A 2 8.88 19.27 23.62
N GLU A 3 7.82 18.52 23.83
CA GLU A 3 7.94 17.11 24.22
C GLU A 3 8.58 16.37 23.05
N ILE A 4 9.69 15.70 23.29
CA ILE A 4 10.31 14.83 22.30
C ILE A 4 9.38 13.62 22.18
N ILE A 5 8.63 13.57 21.10
CA ILE A 5 7.74 12.42 20.80
C ILE A 5 8.63 11.27 20.36
N MET A 6 8.71 10.23 21.18
CA MET A 6 9.43 9.01 20.81
C MET A 6 8.52 8.10 19.99
N HIS A 7 8.95 7.69 18.82
CA HIS A 7 8.22 6.75 18.00
C HIS A 7 8.28 5.34 18.63
N LYS A 8 7.13 4.68 18.70
CA LYS A 8 6.96 3.32 19.25
C LYS A 8 6.46 2.32 18.19
N GLY A 9 6.03 2.80 17.04
CA GLY A 9 5.56 1.96 15.96
C GLY A 9 5.63 2.60 14.58
N ILE A 10 5.52 1.74 13.58
CA ILE A 10 5.47 2.12 12.17
C ILE A 10 4.42 1.27 11.47
N ILE A 11 3.58 1.90 10.66
CA ILE A 11 2.59 1.23 9.82
C ILE A 11 3.01 1.42 8.37
N PHE A 12 3.22 0.32 7.68
CA PHE A 12 3.61 0.31 6.27
C PHE A 12 2.38 0.02 5.39
N ASP A 13 2.20 0.79 4.31
CA ASP A 13 1.46 0.27 3.18
C ASP A 13 2.24 -0.88 2.53
N MET A 14 1.59 -1.64 1.66
CA MET A 14 2.17 -2.82 1.03
C MET A 14 2.56 -2.57 -0.42
N ASP A 15 1.58 -2.18 -1.22
CA ASP A 15 1.70 -2.06 -2.66
C ASP A 15 2.42 -0.76 -3.03
N GLY A 16 3.52 -0.84 -3.79
CA GLY A 16 4.40 0.31 -4.05
C GLY A 16 5.40 0.63 -2.91
N VAL A 17 5.17 0.11 -1.69
CA VAL A 17 6.05 0.32 -0.52
C VAL A 17 6.88 -0.92 -0.23
N LEU A 18 6.26 -2.02 0.22
CA LEU A 18 6.96 -3.27 0.56
C LEU A 18 7.23 -4.14 -0.66
N ALA A 19 6.40 -4.00 -1.70
CA ALA A 19 6.58 -4.70 -2.98
C ALA A 19 6.23 -3.78 -4.15
N ASP A 20 6.96 -3.94 -5.25
CA ASP A 20 6.81 -3.17 -6.49
C ASP A 20 5.69 -3.77 -7.36
N THR A 21 4.45 -3.59 -6.93
CA THR A 21 3.29 -4.30 -7.50
C THR A 21 2.51 -3.51 -8.54
N GLU A 22 2.69 -2.19 -8.66
CA GLU A 22 1.86 -1.33 -9.52
C GLU A 22 1.94 -1.72 -10.99
N GLY A 23 3.16 -1.90 -11.51
CA GLY A 23 3.38 -2.36 -12.89
C GLY A 23 2.74 -3.73 -13.16
N TYR A 24 2.85 -4.65 -12.20
CA TYR A 24 2.24 -5.98 -12.30
C TYR A 24 0.71 -5.91 -12.35
N TYR A 25 0.08 -5.11 -11.49
CA TYR A 25 -1.37 -4.96 -11.48
C TYR A 25 -1.90 -4.39 -12.78
N THR A 26 -1.22 -3.40 -13.33
CA THR A 26 -1.56 -2.80 -14.63
C THR A 26 -1.42 -3.83 -15.75
N ALA A 27 -0.28 -4.50 -15.87
CA ALA A 27 -0.04 -5.52 -16.89
C ALA A 27 -1.06 -6.67 -16.81
N ARG A 28 -1.38 -7.18 -15.61
CA ARG A 28 -2.38 -8.23 -15.42
C ARG A 28 -3.79 -7.80 -15.84
N ARG A 29 -4.20 -6.54 -15.60
CA ARG A 29 -5.50 -6.02 -16.05
C ARG A 29 -5.55 -5.93 -17.58
N LEU A 30 -4.51 -5.40 -18.19
CA LEU A 30 -4.43 -5.28 -19.66
C LEU A 30 -4.44 -6.65 -20.34
N GLU A 31 -3.70 -7.63 -19.80
CA GLU A 31 -3.73 -9.00 -20.29
C GLU A 31 -5.14 -9.61 -20.20
N TYR A 32 -5.82 -9.44 -19.07
CA TYR A 32 -7.18 -9.91 -18.90
C TYR A 32 -8.13 -9.27 -19.92
N LEU A 33 -8.09 -7.95 -20.09
CA LEU A 33 -8.94 -7.25 -21.04
C LEU A 33 -8.68 -7.73 -22.50
N GLY A 34 -7.41 -7.90 -22.87
CA GLY A 34 -7.05 -8.44 -24.17
C GLY A 34 -7.61 -9.86 -24.42
N ARG A 35 -7.59 -10.74 -23.39
CA ARG A 35 -8.20 -12.08 -23.46
C ARG A 35 -9.71 -12.03 -23.63
N MET A 36 -10.36 -11.01 -23.08
CA MET A 36 -11.80 -10.78 -23.25
C MET A 36 -12.16 -10.08 -24.56
N GLY A 37 -11.18 -9.84 -25.45
CA GLY A 37 -11.40 -9.18 -26.73
C GLY A 37 -11.60 -7.66 -26.61
N TYR A 38 -11.32 -7.08 -25.44
CA TYR A 38 -11.43 -5.65 -25.21
C TYR A 38 -10.07 -5.00 -25.44
N SER A 39 -9.98 -4.15 -26.47
CA SER A 39 -8.76 -3.37 -26.74
C SER A 39 -8.81 -2.06 -25.96
N TRP A 40 -7.81 -1.85 -25.17
CA TRP A 40 -7.54 -0.66 -24.41
C TRP A 40 -6.82 0.39 -25.29
N GLN A 41 -7.14 1.68 -25.12
CA GLN A 41 -6.40 2.78 -25.74
C GLN A 41 -5.33 3.29 -24.78
N ASP A 42 -4.09 3.30 -25.23
CA ASP A 42 -2.86 3.43 -24.41
C ASP A 42 -2.61 4.82 -23.75
N ASP A 43 -3.55 5.76 -23.85
CA ASP A 43 -3.30 7.16 -23.48
C ASP A 43 -3.76 7.55 -22.07
N ALA A 44 -4.31 6.65 -21.27
CA ALA A 44 -4.84 7.02 -19.98
C ALA A 44 -3.82 6.86 -18.85
N ASP A 45 -3.67 7.93 -18.12
CA ASP A 45 -2.93 7.98 -16.88
C ASP A 45 -3.75 7.31 -15.74
N PHE A 46 -3.23 6.23 -15.19
CA PHE A 46 -3.82 5.51 -14.05
C PHE A 46 -3.30 5.99 -12.71
N THR A 47 -2.37 6.92 -12.73
CA THR A 47 -1.64 7.40 -11.57
C THR A 47 -2.58 7.87 -10.46
N GLY A 48 -2.47 7.25 -9.29
CA GLY A 48 -3.28 7.60 -8.11
C GLY A 48 -4.77 7.26 -8.19
N SER A 49 -5.20 6.52 -9.22
CA SER A 49 -6.60 6.13 -9.40
C SER A 49 -6.99 5.00 -8.46
N ASN A 50 -8.12 5.12 -7.76
CA ASN A 50 -8.72 4.00 -7.04
C ASN A 50 -9.31 2.96 -8.01
N GLU A 51 -9.60 1.75 -7.53
CA GLU A 51 -10.11 0.65 -8.37
C GLU A 51 -11.36 1.04 -9.18
N LYS A 52 -12.26 1.85 -8.62
CA LYS A 52 -13.46 2.29 -9.31
C LYS A 52 -13.12 3.20 -10.48
N ALA A 53 -12.29 4.23 -10.24
CA ALA A 53 -11.85 5.16 -11.27
C ALA A 53 -11.06 4.44 -12.37
N LEU A 54 -10.18 3.49 -12.01
CA LEU A 54 -9.49 2.64 -12.97
C LEU A 54 -10.44 1.95 -13.96
N TRP A 55 -11.48 1.29 -13.46
CA TRP A 55 -12.44 0.62 -14.33
C TRP A 55 -13.28 1.60 -15.15
N GLU A 56 -13.57 2.80 -14.63
CA GLU A 56 -14.26 3.86 -15.39
C GLU A 56 -13.40 4.42 -16.52
N ILE A 57 -12.08 4.54 -16.30
CA ILE A 57 -11.11 4.93 -17.32
C ILE A 57 -10.95 3.82 -18.38
N MET A 58 -10.80 2.56 -17.93
CA MET A 58 -10.56 1.42 -18.82
C MET A 58 -11.78 1.07 -19.68
N VAL A 59 -13.00 1.25 -19.18
CA VAL A 59 -14.27 0.95 -19.89
C VAL A 59 -15.24 2.12 -19.70
N PRO A 60 -15.00 3.28 -20.36
CA PRO A 60 -15.70 4.52 -20.05
C PRO A 60 -17.17 4.54 -20.52
N HIS A 61 -17.46 3.91 -21.65
CA HIS A 61 -18.73 4.12 -22.35
C HIS A 61 -19.80 3.05 -22.12
N ASP A 62 -19.44 1.94 -21.45
CA ASP A 62 -20.35 0.81 -21.22
C ASP A 62 -20.31 0.36 -19.76
N PRO A 63 -21.24 0.85 -18.90
CA PRO A 63 -21.29 0.48 -17.49
C PRO A 63 -21.62 -1.00 -17.25
N GLU A 64 -22.42 -1.65 -18.14
CA GLU A 64 -22.80 -3.05 -18.00
C GLU A 64 -21.60 -3.94 -18.32
N LEU A 65 -20.95 -3.71 -19.46
CA LEU A 65 -19.70 -4.40 -19.81
C LEU A 65 -18.60 -4.19 -18.76
N ARG A 66 -18.47 -2.96 -18.25
CA ARG A 66 -17.53 -2.65 -17.16
C ARG A 66 -17.75 -3.52 -15.94
N GLN A 67 -19.02 -3.67 -15.53
CA GLN A 67 -19.37 -4.49 -14.38
C GLN A 67 -19.09 -5.97 -14.64
N GLU A 68 -19.41 -6.48 -15.82
CA GLU A 68 -19.10 -7.84 -16.24
C GLU A 68 -17.60 -8.12 -16.22
N LEU A 69 -16.83 -7.27 -16.88
CA LEU A 69 -15.36 -7.38 -16.92
C LEU A 69 -14.74 -7.30 -15.52
N LYS A 70 -15.23 -6.42 -14.66
CA LYS A 70 -14.78 -6.31 -13.27
C LYS A 70 -15.04 -7.59 -12.47
N LEU A 71 -16.20 -8.20 -12.64
CA LEU A 71 -16.55 -9.47 -12.00
C LEU A 71 -15.66 -10.62 -12.51
N GLY A 72 -15.46 -10.72 -13.81
CA GLY A 72 -14.56 -11.70 -14.42
C GLY A 72 -13.12 -11.53 -13.97
N TYR A 73 -12.65 -10.29 -13.87
CA TYR A 73 -11.31 -9.99 -13.37
C TYR A 73 -11.07 -10.48 -11.94
N ARG A 74 -12.09 -10.44 -11.07
CA ARG A 74 -11.98 -10.99 -9.72
C ARG A 74 -11.69 -12.50 -9.71
N ALA A 75 -12.25 -13.25 -10.65
CA ALA A 75 -11.92 -14.66 -10.83
C ALA A 75 -10.54 -14.85 -11.45
N TYR A 76 -10.20 -14.04 -12.46
CA TYR A 76 -8.92 -14.08 -13.16
C TYR A 76 -7.75 -13.84 -12.21
N ARG A 77 -7.81 -12.82 -11.36
CA ARG A 77 -6.72 -12.50 -10.42
C ARG A 77 -6.45 -13.60 -9.39
N LYS A 78 -7.45 -14.44 -9.06
CA LYS A 78 -7.24 -15.60 -8.16
C LYS A 78 -6.38 -16.68 -8.81
N LEU A 79 -6.44 -16.81 -10.14
CA LEU A 79 -5.63 -17.75 -10.92
C LEU A 79 -4.24 -17.18 -11.28
N HIS A 80 -4.07 -15.86 -11.13
CA HIS A 80 -2.83 -15.13 -11.43
C HIS A 80 -2.43 -14.33 -10.18
N PRO A 81 -1.97 -15.00 -9.12
CA PRO A 81 -1.53 -14.35 -7.89
C PRO A 81 -0.31 -13.46 -8.14
N VAL A 82 -0.09 -12.52 -7.24
CA VAL A 82 1.08 -11.62 -7.30
C VAL A 82 2.36 -12.43 -7.05
N PRO A 83 3.37 -12.35 -7.93
CA PRO A 83 4.65 -13.05 -7.75
C PRO A 83 5.56 -12.26 -6.78
N PHE A 84 5.21 -12.26 -5.50
CA PHE A 84 5.93 -11.49 -4.48
C PHE A 84 7.42 -11.83 -4.39
N GLN A 85 7.85 -13.06 -4.77
CA GLN A 85 9.28 -13.41 -4.82
C GLN A 85 10.09 -12.50 -5.75
N GLU A 86 9.45 -11.99 -6.82
CA GLU A 86 10.09 -11.15 -7.83
C GLU A 86 9.93 -9.67 -7.52
N LEU A 87 8.85 -9.30 -6.80
CA LEU A 87 8.43 -7.91 -6.59
C LEU A 87 8.75 -7.37 -5.18
N LEU A 88 9.10 -8.24 -4.23
CA LEU A 88 9.43 -7.85 -2.86
C LEU A 88 10.66 -6.94 -2.83
N ASP A 89 10.56 -5.84 -2.09
CA ASP A 89 11.75 -5.01 -1.81
C ASP A 89 12.72 -5.77 -0.91
N PRO A 90 13.97 -5.97 -1.32
CA PRO A 90 14.96 -6.71 -0.55
C PRO A 90 15.30 -6.06 0.80
N GLN A 91 14.94 -4.79 0.99
CA GLN A 91 15.16 -4.06 2.24
C GLN A 91 14.11 -4.38 3.32
N VAL A 92 12.99 -5.04 2.99
CA VAL A 92 11.89 -5.31 3.94
C VAL A 92 12.38 -6.08 5.16
N LYS A 93 12.98 -7.24 4.96
CA LYS A 93 13.43 -8.09 6.09
C LYS A 93 14.49 -7.40 6.96
N PRO A 94 15.61 -6.87 6.41
CA PRO A 94 16.61 -6.18 7.22
C PRO A 94 16.08 -4.92 7.90
N LEU A 95 15.17 -4.16 7.26
CA LEU A 95 14.51 -3.02 7.89
C LEU A 95 13.68 -3.46 9.09
N PHE A 96 12.78 -4.44 8.91
CA PHE A 96 11.90 -4.90 9.99
C PHE A 96 12.70 -5.44 11.17
N GLN A 97 13.79 -6.19 10.93
CA GLN A 97 14.71 -6.63 11.98
C GLN A 97 15.34 -5.45 12.72
N SER A 98 15.79 -4.43 11.99
CA SER A 98 16.36 -3.21 12.59
C SER A 98 15.35 -2.48 13.47
N LEU A 99 14.09 -2.35 13.02
CA LEU A 99 13.01 -1.70 13.77
C LEU A 99 12.65 -2.48 15.02
N LYS A 100 12.54 -3.80 14.94
CA LYS A 100 12.26 -4.67 16.11
C LYS A 100 13.41 -4.61 17.13
N ASN A 101 14.66 -4.59 16.69
CA ASN A 101 15.82 -4.43 17.58
C ASN A 101 15.81 -3.09 18.34
N GLN A 102 15.12 -2.08 17.80
CA GLN A 102 14.91 -0.78 18.45
C GLN A 102 13.63 -0.76 19.31
N GLY A 103 12.91 -1.87 19.42
CA GLY A 103 11.70 -2.00 20.24
C GLY A 103 10.42 -1.47 19.60
N LEU A 104 10.42 -1.16 18.30
CA LEU A 104 9.24 -0.65 17.62
C LEU A 104 8.26 -1.78 17.27
N LYS A 105 6.96 -1.45 17.28
CA LYS A 105 5.90 -2.28 16.73
C LYS A 105 5.76 -2.01 15.22
N ILE A 106 5.45 -3.05 14.46
CA ILE A 106 5.31 -3.00 13.00
C ILE A 106 3.91 -3.42 12.60
N GLY A 107 3.20 -2.54 11.89
CA GLY A 107 1.92 -2.81 11.25
C GLY A 107 2.01 -2.79 9.73
N ILE A 108 1.15 -3.56 9.07
CA ILE A 108 0.89 -3.49 7.63
C ILE A 108 -0.56 -3.08 7.43
N ALA A 109 -0.81 -2.05 6.61
CA ALA A 109 -2.13 -1.50 6.30
C ALA A 109 -2.30 -1.37 4.79
N SER A 110 -2.85 -2.39 4.13
CA SER A 110 -2.96 -2.47 2.68
C SER A 110 -4.40 -2.53 2.19
N SER A 111 -4.67 -1.91 1.03
CA SER A 111 -5.93 -2.06 0.30
C SER A 111 -6.14 -3.47 -0.28
N SER A 112 -5.09 -4.28 -0.31
CA SER A 112 -5.12 -5.66 -0.81
C SER A 112 -5.87 -6.61 0.14
N ASP A 113 -6.31 -7.75 -0.39
CA ASP A 113 -7.02 -8.77 0.41
C ASP A 113 -6.08 -9.42 1.46
N PRO A 114 -6.65 -10.01 2.53
CA PRO A 114 -5.86 -10.59 3.62
C PRO A 114 -4.90 -11.70 3.17
N LYS A 115 -5.25 -12.45 2.10
CA LYS A 115 -4.39 -13.53 1.60
C LYS A 115 -3.17 -12.98 0.87
N ALA A 116 -3.31 -11.85 0.17
CA ALA A 116 -2.19 -11.19 -0.48
C ALA A 116 -1.21 -10.64 0.57
N ILE A 117 -1.71 -10.01 1.65
CA ILE A 117 -0.86 -9.54 2.76
C ILE A 117 -0.11 -10.73 3.40
N ALA A 118 -0.81 -11.82 3.71
CA ALA A 118 -0.21 -13.02 4.29
C ALA A 118 0.85 -13.65 3.37
N ALA A 119 0.59 -13.67 2.05
CA ALA A 119 1.56 -14.19 1.07
C ALA A 119 2.84 -13.33 1.00
N LEU A 120 2.72 -12.00 1.02
CA LEU A 120 3.89 -11.11 1.09
C LEU A 120 4.68 -11.35 2.38
N VAL A 121 4.02 -11.37 3.53
CA VAL A 121 4.65 -11.60 4.85
C VAL A 121 5.38 -12.93 4.88
N GLN A 122 4.81 -13.99 4.28
CA GLN A 122 5.44 -15.30 4.16
C GLN A 122 6.67 -15.25 3.26
N VAL A 123 6.58 -14.64 2.08
CA VAL A 123 7.69 -14.53 1.11
C VAL A 123 8.82 -13.68 1.69
N ALA A 124 8.49 -12.59 2.39
CA ALA A 124 9.47 -11.75 3.07
C ALA A 124 10.09 -12.39 4.32
N GLU A 125 9.52 -13.51 4.80
CA GLU A 125 9.94 -14.19 6.04
C GLU A 125 9.93 -13.25 7.27
N VAL A 126 8.89 -12.40 7.39
CA VAL A 126 8.79 -11.39 8.45
C VAL A 126 7.61 -11.63 9.41
N GLY A 127 6.99 -12.81 9.36
CA GLY A 127 5.80 -13.11 10.17
C GLY A 127 5.97 -12.83 11.68
N GLU A 128 7.12 -13.22 12.24
CA GLU A 128 7.44 -12.98 13.66
C GLU A 128 7.79 -11.52 13.99
N LEU A 129 7.98 -10.67 12.97
CA LEU A 129 8.35 -9.27 13.13
C LEU A 129 7.14 -8.33 13.02
N VAL A 130 6.03 -8.81 12.42
CA VAL A 130 4.82 -8.01 12.17
C VAL A 130 3.83 -8.18 13.32
N ASP A 131 3.49 -7.08 13.98
CA ASP A 131 2.58 -7.08 15.14
C ASP A 131 1.10 -6.92 14.72
N SER A 132 0.83 -6.36 13.53
CA SER A 132 -0.54 -6.14 13.02
C SER A 132 -0.61 -6.18 11.50
N GLN A 133 -1.69 -6.75 10.96
CA GLN A 133 -2.00 -6.78 9.54
C GLN A 133 -3.47 -6.39 9.36
N ILE A 134 -3.73 -5.25 8.70
CA ILE A 134 -5.08 -4.76 8.42
C ILE A 134 -5.28 -4.67 6.90
N SER A 135 -6.31 -5.35 6.41
CA SER A 135 -6.74 -5.29 5.02
C SER A 135 -7.87 -4.27 4.85
N GLY A 136 -7.83 -3.50 3.76
CA GLY A 136 -8.92 -2.62 3.37
C GLY A 136 -10.25 -3.35 3.13
N GLU A 137 -10.23 -4.64 2.79
CA GLU A 137 -11.46 -5.46 2.69
C GLU A 137 -12.16 -5.67 4.05
N GLN A 138 -11.47 -5.44 5.15
CA GLN A 138 -12.01 -5.51 6.51
C GLN A 138 -12.57 -4.15 6.99
N CYS A 139 -12.34 -3.07 6.23
CA CYS A 139 -12.78 -1.72 6.55
C CYS A 139 -14.13 -1.43 5.88
N LYS A 140 -14.92 -0.55 6.50
CA LYS A 140 -16.19 -0.05 5.92
C LYS A 140 -15.93 0.97 4.81
N ALA A 141 -14.86 1.74 4.93
CA ALA A 141 -14.41 2.72 3.97
C ALA A 141 -12.97 2.45 3.54
N HIS A 142 -12.66 2.81 2.29
CA HIS A 142 -11.33 2.64 1.70
C HIS A 142 -10.54 3.95 1.73
N LYS A 143 -9.21 3.87 1.61
CA LYS A 143 -8.35 5.04 1.42
C LYS A 143 -8.94 5.96 0.33
N PRO A 144 -9.08 7.25 0.54
CA PRO A 144 -8.42 8.08 1.56
C PRO A 144 -9.17 8.23 2.90
N ASP A 145 -10.13 7.35 3.24
CA ASP A 145 -10.71 7.30 4.58
C ASP A 145 -9.66 6.80 5.58
N PRO A 146 -9.57 7.37 6.80
CA PRO A 146 -8.55 7.01 7.77
C PRO A 146 -8.78 5.65 8.47
N GLU A 147 -9.91 4.99 8.25
CA GLU A 147 -10.32 3.80 9.02
C GLU A 147 -9.22 2.74 9.11
N ILE A 148 -8.52 2.46 8.00
CA ILE A 148 -7.49 1.42 7.98
C ILE A 148 -6.32 1.74 8.92
N TYR A 149 -5.90 3.00 8.99
CA TYR A 149 -4.82 3.44 9.88
C TYR A 149 -5.28 3.53 11.33
N LEU A 150 -6.50 4.00 11.59
CA LEU A 150 -7.08 4.02 12.93
C LEU A 150 -7.19 2.60 13.52
N ARG A 151 -7.62 1.63 12.72
CA ARG A 151 -7.65 0.22 13.12
C ARG A 151 -6.26 -0.36 13.33
N SER A 152 -5.28 0.06 12.54
CA SER A 152 -3.89 -0.37 12.73
C SER A 152 -3.32 0.17 14.03
N LEU A 153 -3.60 1.43 14.38
CA LEU A 153 -3.21 2.03 15.66
C LEU A 153 -3.85 1.30 16.84
N GLU A 154 -5.15 1.00 16.75
CA GLU A 154 -5.87 0.22 17.77
C GLU A 154 -5.23 -1.16 17.96
N ALA A 155 -4.97 -1.89 16.88
CA ALA A 155 -4.36 -3.22 16.93
C ALA A 155 -2.94 -3.20 17.51
N LEU A 156 -2.16 -2.14 17.24
CA LEU A 156 -0.83 -1.94 17.81
C LEU A 156 -0.89 -1.44 19.26
N GLY A 157 -2.02 -0.89 19.71
CA GLY A 157 -2.14 -0.25 21.03
C GLY A 157 -1.28 1.01 21.12
N LEU A 158 -1.22 1.82 20.06
CA LEU A 158 -0.42 3.03 19.94
C LEU A 158 -1.29 4.23 19.58
N THR A 159 -0.76 5.43 19.84
CA THR A 159 -1.34 6.69 19.39
C THR A 159 -0.72 7.15 18.05
N ALA A 160 -1.41 8.04 17.33
CA ALA A 160 -0.90 8.61 16.10
C ALA A 160 0.43 9.36 16.32
N GLY A 161 0.55 10.11 17.42
CA GLY A 161 1.78 10.85 17.75
C GLY A 161 3.00 9.95 18.03
N GLU A 162 2.80 8.67 18.34
CA GLU A 162 3.87 7.69 18.61
C GLU A 162 4.18 6.81 17.38
N THR A 163 3.52 7.05 16.25
CA THR A 163 3.53 6.12 15.11
C THR A 163 3.82 6.86 13.80
N LEU A 164 4.69 6.29 12.99
CA LEU A 164 4.93 6.72 11.62
C LEU A 164 4.09 5.89 10.66
N ALA A 165 3.68 6.48 9.53
CA ALA A 165 3.17 5.75 8.37
C ALA A 165 4.16 5.84 7.21
N VAL A 166 4.30 4.76 6.45
CA VAL A 166 5.07 4.72 5.19
C VAL A 166 4.11 4.41 4.06
N GLU A 167 4.06 5.29 3.09
CA GLU A 167 3.12 5.27 1.96
C GLU A 167 3.82 5.67 0.67
N ASP A 168 3.19 5.44 -0.48
CA ASP A 168 3.66 5.92 -1.77
C ASP A 168 2.60 6.73 -2.51
N SER A 169 1.32 6.38 -2.34
CA SER A 169 0.19 6.90 -3.11
C SER A 169 -0.44 8.16 -2.49
N PRO A 170 -0.96 9.10 -3.31
CA PRO A 170 -1.67 10.29 -2.80
C PRO A 170 -2.86 9.93 -1.91
N THR A 171 -3.63 8.89 -2.26
CA THR A 171 -4.79 8.45 -1.49
C THR A 171 -4.41 7.83 -0.16
N GLY A 172 -3.31 7.07 -0.12
CA GLY A 172 -2.78 6.46 1.09
C GLY A 172 -2.18 7.50 2.04
N ILE A 173 -1.38 8.43 1.50
CA ILE A 173 -0.83 9.58 2.25
C ILE A 173 -1.97 10.36 2.91
N LEU A 174 -3.02 10.70 2.15
CA LEU A 174 -4.16 11.44 2.68
C LEU A 174 -4.91 10.64 3.76
N SER A 175 -5.03 9.31 3.61
CA SER A 175 -5.63 8.42 4.61
C SER A 175 -4.84 8.44 5.93
N ALA A 176 -3.52 8.31 5.86
CA ALA A 176 -2.64 8.34 7.02
C ALA A 176 -2.63 9.74 7.69
N LYS A 177 -2.62 10.83 6.89
CA LYS A 177 -2.73 12.19 7.40
C LYS A 177 -4.05 12.47 8.11
N ARG A 178 -5.16 11.92 7.62
CA ARG A 178 -6.47 12.02 8.28
C ARG A 178 -6.55 11.21 9.58
N ALA A 179 -5.71 10.20 9.73
CA ALA A 179 -5.50 9.50 10.99
C ALA A 179 -4.47 10.18 11.91
N GLU A 180 -4.05 11.41 11.57
CA GLU A 180 -3.11 12.26 12.33
C GLU A 180 -1.70 11.67 12.44
N LEU A 181 -1.32 10.74 11.56
CA LEU A 181 0.02 10.16 11.53
C LEU A 181 1.05 11.11 10.88
N THR A 182 2.29 11.00 11.31
CA THR A 182 3.43 11.50 10.54
C THR A 182 3.71 10.54 9.39
N VAL A 183 3.72 11.07 8.15
CA VAL A 183 3.79 10.26 6.94
C VAL A 183 5.12 10.43 6.23
N LEU A 184 5.82 9.32 6.02
CA LEU A 184 6.97 9.19 5.14
C LEU A 184 6.48 8.68 3.79
N ALA A 185 6.61 9.48 2.73
CA ALA A 185 6.27 9.06 1.38
C ALA A 185 7.48 8.44 0.68
N LEU A 186 7.37 7.19 0.28
CA LEU A 186 8.38 6.54 -0.56
C LEU A 186 8.20 6.98 -2.01
N ARG A 187 9.28 7.46 -2.64
CA ARG A 187 9.24 7.85 -4.05
C ARG A 187 8.91 6.65 -4.94
N PRO A 188 8.05 6.84 -5.96
CA PRO A 188 7.80 5.82 -6.98
C PRO A 188 9.10 5.36 -7.64
N ARG A 189 9.19 4.04 -7.91
CA ARG A 189 10.45 3.41 -8.36
C ARG A 189 10.73 3.61 -9.85
N HIS A 190 9.69 3.80 -10.66
CA HIS A 190 9.78 3.89 -12.11
C HIS A 190 9.60 5.31 -12.65
N GLY A 191 9.69 6.32 -11.77
CA GLY A 191 9.64 7.73 -12.15
C GLY A 191 8.23 8.27 -12.40
N GLU A 192 7.20 7.56 -11.94
CA GLU A 192 5.83 8.05 -11.95
C GLU A 192 5.74 9.36 -11.14
N LEU A 193 4.99 10.31 -11.66
CA LEU A 193 4.76 11.59 -11.01
C LEU A 193 3.53 11.51 -10.11
N LEU A 194 3.70 11.04 -8.87
CA LEU A 194 2.65 11.05 -7.86
C LEU A 194 2.70 12.33 -7.03
N ASP A 195 1.53 12.91 -6.76
CA ASP A 195 1.44 14.03 -5.82
C ASP A 195 1.61 13.55 -4.38
N GLN A 196 2.83 13.69 -3.88
CA GLN A 196 3.20 13.33 -2.51
C GLN A 196 3.31 14.57 -1.58
N SER A 197 2.81 15.73 -2.01
CA SER A 197 2.95 17.01 -1.29
C SER A 197 2.28 17.02 0.09
N ALA A 198 1.31 16.15 0.33
CA ALA A 198 0.64 16.03 1.64
C ALA A 198 1.45 15.22 2.67
N ALA A 199 2.53 14.53 2.28
CA ALA A 199 3.42 13.83 3.19
C ALA A 199 4.29 14.82 3.98
N ASP A 200 4.71 14.41 5.18
CA ASP A 200 5.60 15.22 6.01
C ASP A 200 7.05 15.14 5.50
N ILE A 201 7.45 13.99 4.98
CA ILE A 201 8.80 13.72 4.49
C ILE A 201 8.69 12.81 3.25
N VAL A 202 9.55 13.06 2.26
CA VAL A 202 9.71 12.16 1.11
C VAL A 202 11.05 11.43 1.22
N ILE A 203 11.00 10.10 1.21
CA ILE A 203 12.18 9.22 1.26
C ILE A 203 12.45 8.57 -0.09
N SER A 204 13.70 8.24 -0.38
CA SER A 204 14.10 7.69 -1.67
C SER A 204 14.18 6.16 -1.70
N GLN A 205 14.39 5.55 -0.56
CA GLN A 205 14.47 4.09 -0.39
C GLN A 205 13.87 3.69 0.96
N LEU A 206 13.42 2.45 1.05
CA LEU A 206 12.70 1.96 2.23
C LEU A 206 13.55 2.02 3.52
N MET A 207 14.86 1.78 3.42
CA MET A 207 15.76 1.83 4.57
C MET A 207 15.92 3.23 5.17
N ASP A 208 15.60 4.31 4.43
CA ASP A 208 15.68 5.70 4.93
C ASP A 208 14.74 5.93 6.13
N VAL A 209 13.71 5.10 6.29
CA VAL A 209 12.80 5.13 7.46
C VAL A 209 13.56 5.18 8.79
N VAL A 210 14.67 4.45 8.90
CA VAL A 210 15.49 4.38 10.13
C VAL A 210 16.01 5.76 10.57
N ASN A 211 16.26 6.66 9.60
CA ASN A 211 16.80 8.00 9.85
C ASN A 211 15.76 8.96 10.45
N HIS A 212 14.46 8.58 10.38
CA HIS A 212 13.36 9.42 10.83
C HIS A 212 12.71 8.93 12.15
N ILE A 213 13.25 7.86 12.73
CA ILE A 213 12.82 7.37 14.04
C ILE A 213 13.38 8.28 15.12
N GLN A 214 12.53 8.97 15.84
CA GLN A 214 12.92 9.74 17.03
C GLN A 214 12.92 8.80 18.24
N LYS A 215 14.04 8.82 18.97
CA LYS A 215 14.31 8.04 20.18
C LYS A 215 14.24 8.92 21.41
#